data_c184020f80d4bf00ac4b27d81a4d4f9a
#
_entry.id   c184020f80d4bf00ac4b27d81a4d4f9a
#
_cell.length_a   1.000
_cell.length_b   1.000
_cell.length_c   1.000
_cell.angle_alpha   90.00
_cell.angle_beta   90.00
_cell.angle_gamma   90.00
#
_symmetry.space_group_name_H-M   'P 1'
#
loop_
_entity.id
_entity.type
_entity.pdbx_description
1 polymer ?
#
loop_
_entity_poly.entity_id
_entity_poly.type
_entity_poly.pdbx_seq_one_letter_code
_entity_poly.pdbx_strand_id
1 'polypeptide(L)'
;MEIRLLLSHNGTVYDVSNVVVDGIRLTHSIRMEAGSLRFSVVRDGVMQFVEGDPLKLYVDGMLRFSGWVMTKERTSAQIITVTAYDMLFYLAKNRDTYVYWDKTATEVVRMIAENAGLPVGVMTDTKWKIPQRIEEGQTLLDMIQTALTLTAQATGREYFFYDAGGRLTLRERQELIAAAALRCDGGIAEYTYRTDISK
;
A
#
# COMPACT_ATOMS: atom_id res chain seq x y z
N MET A 1 14.55 -11.11 14.98
CA MET A 1 13.54 -10.26 14.28
C MET A 1 13.00 -9.28 15.30
N GLU A 2 13.36 -8.02 15.19
CA GLU A 2 12.87 -6.92 16.02
C GLU A 2 11.66 -6.28 15.33
N ILE A 3 10.56 -6.13 16.07
CA ILE A 3 9.34 -5.50 15.56
C ILE A 3 9.07 -4.27 16.41
N ARG A 4 8.89 -3.11 15.75
CA ARG A 4 8.46 -1.88 16.41
C ARG A 4 7.19 -1.34 15.73
N LEU A 5 6.15 -1.19 16.52
CA LEU A 5 4.87 -0.65 16.10
C LEU A 5 4.64 0.69 16.80
N LEU A 6 4.69 1.75 16.04
CA LEU A 6 4.57 3.13 16.52
C LEU A 6 3.23 3.73 16.09
N LEU A 7 2.48 4.20 17.06
CA LEU A 7 1.22 4.90 16.88
C LEU A 7 1.37 6.34 17.39
N SER A 8 0.92 7.32 16.63
CA SER A 8 1.05 8.73 17.01
C SER A 8 -0.34 9.33 17.24
N HIS A 9 -0.53 10.05 18.35
CA HIS A 9 -1.76 10.78 18.68
C HIS A 9 -1.39 12.15 19.23
N ASN A 10 -1.94 13.22 18.65
CA ASN A 10 -1.72 14.60 19.11
C ASN A 10 -0.24 14.96 19.36
N GLY A 11 0.66 14.51 18.48
CA GLY A 11 2.11 14.75 18.58
C GLY A 11 2.86 13.81 19.54
N THR A 12 2.16 12.97 20.30
CA THR A 12 2.76 11.94 21.14
C THR A 12 2.90 10.64 20.37
N VAL A 13 4.08 10.01 20.43
CA VAL A 13 4.35 8.72 19.80
C VAL A 13 4.35 7.62 20.89
N TYR A 14 3.49 6.63 20.70
CA TYR A 14 3.41 5.44 21.55
C TYR A 14 4.09 4.27 20.85
N ASP A 15 5.03 3.62 21.52
CA ASP A 15 5.54 2.31 21.09
C ASP A 15 4.64 1.23 21.69
N VAL A 16 3.78 0.68 20.82
CA VAL A 16 2.77 -0.31 21.24
C VAL A 16 3.22 -1.75 21.01
N SER A 17 4.48 -1.97 20.64
CA SER A 17 5.03 -3.29 20.31
C SER A 17 4.82 -4.33 21.42
N ASN A 18 5.01 -3.92 22.68
CA ASN A 18 4.95 -4.82 23.84
C ASN A 18 3.53 -5.09 24.38
N VAL A 19 2.51 -4.37 23.87
CA VAL A 19 1.12 -4.55 24.27
C VAL A 19 0.26 -5.20 23.19
N VAL A 20 0.90 -5.60 22.09
CA VAL A 20 0.25 -6.38 21.01
C VAL A 20 -0.05 -7.78 21.50
N VAL A 21 -1.26 -8.22 21.29
CA VAL A 21 -1.72 -9.60 21.49
C VAL A 21 -2.13 -10.22 20.16
N ASP A 22 -2.01 -11.54 20.03
CA ASP A 22 -2.36 -12.32 18.82
C ASP A 22 -1.58 -11.98 17.54
N GLY A 23 -0.46 -11.23 17.68
CA GLY A 23 0.45 -10.91 16.60
C GLY A 23 -0.01 -9.77 15.70
N ILE A 24 0.79 -9.49 14.68
CA ILE A 24 0.57 -8.43 13.70
C ILE A 24 0.39 -9.07 12.32
N ARG A 25 -0.68 -8.70 11.62
CA ARG A 25 -0.92 -9.14 10.24
C ARG A 25 -0.74 -7.95 9.30
N LEU A 26 0.29 -8.03 8.46
CA LEU A 26 0.53 -7.11 7.36
C LEU A 26 0.11 -7.77 6.04
N THR A 27 -0.73 -7.09 5.26
CA THR A 27 -1.21 -7.56 3.96
C THR A 27 -0.84 -6.52 2.90
N HIS A 28 -0.19 -6.96 1.85
CA HIS A 28 0.04 -6.17 0.64
C HIS A 28 -0.48 -6.93 -0.58
N SER A 29 -0.97 -6.21 -1.57
CA SER A 29 -1.44 -6.76 -2.84
C SER A 29 -0.63 -6.20 -3.99
N ILE A 30 -0.28 -7.05 -4.96
CA ILE A 30 0.33 -6.61 -6.23
C ILE A 30 -0.71 -6.04 -7.20
N ARG A 31 -2.00 -6.13 -6.85
CA ARG A 31 -3.13 -5.70 -7.71
C ARG A 31 -3.57 -4.27 -7.46
N MET A 32 -2.69 -3.41 -6.93
CA MET A 32 -2.98 -2.01 -6.60
C MET A 32 -4.13 -1.85 -5.59
N GLU A 33 -4.27 -2.80 -4.67
CA GLU A 33 -5.17 -2.67 -3.54
C GLU A 33 -4.43 -2.03 -2.36
N ALA A 34 -5.16 -1.32 -1.51
CA ALA A 34 -4.57 -0.72 -0.31
C ALA A 34 -3.96 -1.78 0.61
N GLY A 35 -2.73 -1.59 1.00
CA GLY A 35 -2.09 -2.40 2.03
C GLY A 35 -2.78 -2.19 3.36
N SER A 36 -2.89 -3.26 4.17
CA SER A 36 -3.52 -3.20 5.48
C SER A 36 -2.64 -3.78 6.57
N LEU A 37 -2.75 -3.18 7.74
CA LEU A 37 -2.12 -3.64 8.96
C LEU A 37 -3.20 -3.89 10.01
N ARG A 38 -3.28 -5.13 10.52
CA ARG A 38 -4.22 -5.50 11.58
C ARG A 38 -3.47 -6.07 12.77
N PHE A 39 -3.84 -5.61 13.96
CA PHE A 39 -3.28 -6.07 15.23
C PHE A 39 -4.28 -5.83 16.35
N SER A 40 -4.05 -6.46 17.50
CA SER A 40 -4.82 -6.22 18.70
C SER A 40 -3.90 -5.79 19.85
N VAL A 41 -4.36 -4.86 20.67
CA VAL A 41 -3.61 -4.38 21.84
C VAL A 41 -4.47 -4.46 23.09
N VAL A 42 -3.82 -4.72 24.23
CA VAL A 42 -4.47 -4.61 25.54
C VAL A 42 -4.58 -3.13 25.91
N ARG A 43 -5.75 -2.72 26.35
CA ARG A 43 -5.97 -1.38 26.87
C ARG A 43 -5.27 -1.22 28.22
N ASP A 44 -4.28 -0.35 28.32
CA ASP A 44 -3.55 -0.02 29.55
C ASP A 44 -4.07 1.23 30.27
N GLY A 45 -5.04 1.93 29.70
CA GLY A 45 -5.59 3.19 30.23
C GLY A 45 -4.74 4.44 29.97
N VAL A 46 -3.52 4.27 29.52
CA VAL A 46 -2.57 5.35 29.19
C VAL A 46 -2.59 5.69 27.72
N MET A 47 -2.61 4.66 26.87
CA MET A 47 -2.60 4.82 25.43
C MET A 47 -3.93 5.38 24.92
N GLN A 48 -3.84 6.54 24.28
CA GLN A 48 -4.98 7.18 23.62
C GLN A 48 -4.71 7.26 22.12
N PHE A 49 -5.67 6.84 21.32
CA PHE A 49 -5.64 7.01 19.88
C PHE A 49 -7.05 6.95 19.29
N VAL A 50 -7.20 7.54 18.13
CA VAL A 50 -8.47 7.61 17.41
C VAL A 50 -8.29 7.20 15.95
N GLU A 51 -9.40 7.03 15.26
CA GLU A 51 -9.40 6.85 13.80
C GLU A 51 -8.78 8.09 13.13
N GLY A 52 -7.92 7.87 12.13
CA GLY A 52 -7.13 8.92 11.47
C GLY A 52 -5.72 9.10 12.04
N ASP A 53 -5.41 8.51 13.18
CA ASP A 53 -4.06 8.59 13.75
C ASP A 53 -3.04 7.83 12.91
N PRO A 54 -1.83 8.40 12.69
CA PRO A 54 -0.79 7.74 11.90
C PRO A 54 -0.14 6.58 12.66
N LEU A 55 0.16 5.53 11.89
CA LEU A 55 0.73 4.28 12.37
C LEU A 55 1.92 3.87 11.49
N LYS A 56 3.00 3.38 12.12
CA LYS A 56 4.19 2.87 11.42
C LYS A 56 4.63 1.54 11.98
N LEU A 57 4.93 0.58 11.11
CA LEU A 57 5.52 -0.71 11.46
C LEU A 57 6.96 -0.79 10.93
N TYR A 58 7.89 -1.07 11.83
CA TYR A 58 9.27 -1.38 11.51
C TYR A 58 9.57 -2.85 11.81
N VAL A 59 10.34 -3.48 10.94
CA VAL A 59 10.87 -4.85 11.12
C VAL A 59 12.35 -4.79 10.86
N ASP A 60 13.14 -5.20 11.84
CA ASP A 60 14.62 -5.13 11.82
C ASP A 60 15.14 -3.73 11.41
N GLY A 61 14.54 -2.68 11.98
CA GLY A 61 14.85 -1.29 11.71
C GLY A 61 14.33 -0.73 10.38
N MET A 62 13.78 -1.57 9.49
CA MET A 62 13.23 -1.14 8.20
C MET A 62 11.74 -0.84 8.29
N LEU A 63 11.33 0.33 7.79
CA LEU A 63 9.91 0.70 7.69
C LEU A 63 9.21 -0.21 6.68
N ARG A 64 8.23 -1.00 7.16
CA ARG A 64 7.46 -1.95 6.36
C ARG A 64 6.04 -1.48 6.06
N PHE A 65 5.49 -0.62 6.90
CA PHE A 65 4.17 -0.07 6.73
C PHE A 65 4.10 1.33 7.31
N SER A 66 3.41 2.21 6.60
CA SER A 66 3.03 3.54 7.06
C SER A 66 1.60 3.80 6.60
N GLY A 67 0.73 4.19 7.51
CA GLY A 67 -0.68 4.39 7.20
C GLY A 67 -1.42 5.01 8.37
N TRP A 68 -2.74 4.92 8.34
CA TRP A 68 -3.63 5.52 9.32
C TRP A 68 -4.60 4.49 9.88
N VAL A 69 -4.91 4.63 11.16
CA VAL A 69 -5.97 3.86 11.83
C VAL A 69 -7.31 4.18 11.17
N MET A 70 -8.00 3.16 10.65
CA MET A 70 -9.32 3.32 10.04
C MET A 70 -10.44 2.73 10.88
N THR A 71 -10.18 1.61 11.56
CA THR A 71 -11.16 1.01 12.44
C THR A 71 -10.54 0.62 13.77
N LYS A 72 -11.36 0.73 14.80
CA LYS A 72 -11.02 0.39 16.17
C LYS A 72 -12.19 -0.32 16.83
N GLU A 73 -12.04 -1.60 17.05
CA GLU A 73 -13.06 -2.45 17.69
C GLU A 73 -12.62 -2.78 19.11
N ARG A 74 -13.50 -2.57 20.09
CA ARG A 74 -13.24 -2.90 21.50
C ARG A 74 -14.10 -4.07 21.94
N THR A 75 -13.48 -5.03 22.62
CA THR A 75 -14.17 -6.12 23.29
C THR A 75 -14.36 -5.85 24.79
N SER A 76 -15.24 -6.64 25.45
CA SER A 76 -15.41 -6.63 26.91
C SER A 76 -14.13 -7.03 27.66
N ALA A 77 -13.24 -7.79 27.04
CA ALA A 77 -11.95 -8.20 27.58
C ALA A 77 -10.86 -7.10 27.55
N GLN A 78 -11.25 -5.84 27.31
CA GLN A 78 -10.33 -4.70 27.19
C GLN A 78 -9.28 -4.86 26.06
N ILE A 79 -9.59 -5.68 25.07
CA ILE A 79 -8.77 -5.81 23.85
C ILE A 79 -9.33 -4.86 22.79
N ILE A 80 -8.42 -4.12 22.16
CA ILE A 80 -8.74 -3.23 21.06
C ILE A 80 -8.10 -3.79 19.79
N THR A 81 -8.94 -4.21 18.84
CA THR A 81 -8.49 -4.61 17.49
C THR A 81 -8.45 -3.40 16.59
N VAL A 82 -7.34 -3.18 15.94
CA VAL A 82 -7.06 -2.05 15.06
C VAL A 82 -6.85 -2.54 13.64
N THR A 83 -7.45 -1.85 12.68
CA THR A 83 -7.13 -2.00 11.26
C THR A 83 -6.69 -0.64 10.71
N ALA A 84 -5.51 -0.61 10.12
CA ALA A 84 -4.96 0.56 9.45
C ALA A 84 -4.75 0.26 7.97
N TYR A 85 -4.84 1.29 7.13
CA TYR A 85 -4.58 1.21 5.70
C TYR A 85 -3.51 2.21 5.29
N ASP A 86 -2.80 1.87 4.22
CA ASP A 86 -1.80 2.72 3.59
C ASP A 86 -2.42 3.82 2.71
N MET A 87 -1.57 4.54 2.00
CA MET A 87 -1.93 5.69 1.17
C MET A 87 -2.83 5.34 -0.03
N LEU A 88 -2.78 4.10 -0.52
CA LEU A 88 -3.64 3.65 -1.60
C LEU A 88 -5.11 3.66 -1.20
N PHE A 89 -5.42 3.50 0.09
CA PHE A 89 -6.80 3.60 0.59
C PHE A 89 -7.39 4.99 0.30
N TYR A 90 -6.59 6.06 0.51
CA TYR A 90 -7.03 7.41 0.17
C TYR A 90 -7.34 7.54 -1.32
N LEU A 91 -6.45 7.05 -2.19
CA LEU A 91 -6.65 7.07 -3.65
C LEU A 91 -7.87 6.27 -4.09
N ALA A 92 -8.16 5.15 -3.41
CA ALA A 92 -9.31 4.29 -3.71
C ALA A 92 -10.65 4.88 -3.24
N LYS A 93 -10.65 5.81 -2.28
CA LYS A 93 -11.89 6.38 -1.71
C LYS A 93 -12.21 7.77 -2.23
N ASN A 94 -11.23 8.50 -2.74
CA ASN A 94 -11.44 9.85 -3.26
C ASN A 94 -11.66 9.81 -4.78
N ARG A 95 -12.64 10.59 -5.22
CA ARG A 95 -13.03 10.72 -6.62
C ARG A 95 -12.79 12.14 -7.09
N ASP A 96 -12.43 12.28 -8.36
CA ASP A 96 -12.23 13.59 -8.99
C ASP A 96 -12.49 13.50 -10.49
N THR A 97 -12.27 14.61 -11.19
CA THR A 97 -12.32 14.70 -12.65
C THR A 97 -11.03 15.27 -13.18
N TYR A 98 -10.36 14.52 -14.04
CA TYR A 98 -9.11 14.92 -14.67
C TYR A 98 -9.24 14.91 -16.19
N VAL A 99 -8.70 15.94 -16.82
CA VAL A 99 -8.53 16.02 -18.27
C VAL A 99 -7.06 16.17 -18.57
N TYR A 100 -6.51 15.28 -19.36
CA TYR A 100 -5.10 15.35 -19.75
C TYR A 100 -4.88 14.82 -21.17
N TRP A 101 -3.81 15.23 -21.78
CA TRP A 101 -3.35 14.80 -23.11
C TRP A 101 -1.83 14.72 -23.14
N ASP A 102 -1.31 13.81 -23.96
CA ASP A 102 0.14 13.59 -24.15
C ASP A 102 0.94 13.41 -22.88
N LYS A 103 0.33 12.81 -21.84
CA LYS A 103 1.00 12.49 -20.57
C LYS A 103 1.38 11.02 -20.50
N THR A 104 2.56 10.73 -19.97
CA THR A 104 2.92 9.37 -19.58
C THR A 104 2.14 8.95 -18.34
N ALA A 105 2.00 7.63 -18.08
CA ALA A 105 1.36 7.17 -16.86
C ALA A 105 2.10 7.66 -15.61
N THR A 106 3.42 7.80 -15.66
CA THR A 106 4.23 8.39 -14.59
C THR A 106 3.84 9.84 -14.31
N GLU A 107 3.61 10.64 -15.35
CA GLU A 107 3.15 12.03 -15.21
C GLU A 107 1.72 12.12 -14.67
N VAL A 108 0.84 11.18 -15.05
CA VAL A 108 -0.52 11.09 -14.48
C VAL A 108 -0.47 10.77 -12.99
N VAL A 109 0.34 9.79 -12.58
CA VAL A 109 0.54 9.46 -11.16
C VAL A 109 1.06 10.66 -10.37
N ARG A 110 2.07 11.37 -10.89
CA ARG A 110 2.62 12.58 -10.23
C ARG A 110 1.58 13.68 -10.11
N MET A 111 0.85 13.97 -11.17
CA MET A 111 -0.21 14.98 -11.18
C MET A 111 -1.27 14.69 -10.11
N ILE A 112 -1.74 13.44 -10.01
CA ILE A 112 -2.73 13.03 -9.01
C ILE A 112 -2.14 13.13 -7.60
N ALA A 113 -0.90 12.67 -7.40
CA ALA A 113 -0.23 12.73 -6.11
C ALA A 113 0.01 14.17 -5.63
N GLU A 114 0.45 15.07 -6.52
CA GLU A 114 0.66 16.49 -6.22
C GLU A 114 -0.65 17.17 -5.81
N ASN A 115 -1.72 16.97 -6.59
CA ASN A 115 -3.02 17.55 -6.28
C ASN A 115 -3.62 17.02 -4.96
N ALA A 116 -3.35 15.76 -4.62
CA ALA A 116 -3.78 15.14 -3.37
C ALA A 116 -2.83 15.43 -2.19
N GLY A 117 -1.70 16.12 -2.41
CA GLY A 117 -0.69 16.37 -1.39
C GLY A 117 0.01 15.12 -0.88
N LEU A 118 0.09 14.05 -1.70
CA LEU A 118 0.65 12.77 -1.32
C LEU A 118 2.14 12.67 -1.71
N PRO A 119 3.01 12.19 -0.79
CA PRO A 119 4.42 12.05 -1.07
C PRO A 119 4.71 10.93 -2.08
N VAL A 120 5.56 11.22 -3.04
CA VAL A 120 6.04 10.26 -4.03
C VAL A 120 7.43 9.74 -3.68
N GLY A 121 7.66 8.46 -4.00
CA GLY A 121 8.94 7.79 -3.90
C GLY A 121 9.59 7.60 -5.27
N VAL A 122 10.06 6.38 -5.53
CA VAL A 122 10.63 6.03 -6.84
C VAL A 122 9.52 5.97 -7.88
N MET A 123 9.71 6.68 -9.00
CA MET A 123 8.78 6.75 -10.12
C MET A 123 9.53 6.41 -11.41
N THR A 124 9.45 5.15 -11.82
CA THR A 124 10.00 4.70 -13.12
C THR A 124 9.23 5.36 -14.25
N ASP A 125 9.97 5.96 -15.21
CA ASP A 125 9.37 6.62 -16.37
C ASP A 125 8.77 5.58 -17.33
N THR A 126 7.46 5.68 -17.58
CA THR A 126 6.72 4.79 -18.48
C THR A 126 6.87 5.15 -19.97
N LYS A 127 7.43 6.31 -20.28
CA LYS A 127 7.83 6.84 -21.60
C LYS A 127 6.73 6.98 -22.62
N TRP A 128 5.78 6.04 -22.70
CA TRP A 128 4.70 6.08 -23.66
C TRP A 128 3.67 7.15 -23.26
N LYS A 129 3.29 7.98 -24.22
CA LYS A 129 2.35 9.06 -24.00
C LYS A 129 0.94 8.61 -24.29
N ILE A 130 0.08 8.72 -23.31
CA ILE A 130 -1.34 8.47 -23.39
C ILE A 130 -1.97 9.61 -24.20
N PRO A 131 -2.77 9.33 -25.24
CA PRO A 131 -3.56 10.35 -25.94
C PRO A 131 -4.51 11.08 -24.97
N GLN A 132 -5.32 11.96 -25.51
CA GLN A 132 -6.31 12.69 -24.72
C GLN A 132 -7.22 11.75 -23.92
N ARG A 133 -7.37 12.03 -22.63
CA ARG A 133 -8.26 11.34 -21.71
C ARG A 133 -9.10 12.32 -20.91
N ILE A 134 -10.34 11.91 -20.66
CA ILE A 134 -11.26 12.56 -19.71
C ILE A 134 -11.65 11.47 -18.72
N GLU A 135 -11.21 11.63 -17.48
CA GLU A 135 -11.53 10.74 -16.36
C GLU A 135 -12.55 11.47 -15.47
N GLU A 136 -13.81 11.10 -15.56
CA GLU A 136 -14.90 11.81 -14.87
C GLU A 136 -15.45 10.96 -13.72
N GLY A 137 -15.40 11.50 -12.51
CA GLY A 137 -15.99 10.93 -11.31
C GLY A 137 -15.45 9.56 -10.92
N GLN A 138 -14.27 9.18 -11.41
CA GLN A 138 -13.61 7.92 -11.06
C GLN A 138 -12.79 8.08 -9.78
N THR A 139 -12.42 6.97 -9.14
CA THR A 139 -11.46 7.04 -8.03
C THR A 139 -10.08 7.41 -8.56
N LEU A 140 -9.30 8.10 -7.74
CA LEU A 140 -7.93 8.46 -8.11
C LEU A 140 -7.09 7.22 -8.43
N LEU A 141 -7.34 6.11 -7.73
CA LEU A 141 -6.68 4.83 -7.97
C LEU A 141 -7.08 4.21 -9.31
N ASP A 142 -8.39 4.25 -9.68
CA ASP A 142 -8.88 3.72 -10.97
C ASP A 142 -8.28 4.50 -12.15
N MET A 143 -8.13 5.83 -12.01
CA MET A 143 -7.47 6.66 -13.04
C MET A 143 -6.01 6.24 -13.25
N ILE A 144 -5.27 6.00 -12.16
CA ILE A 144 -3.88 5.50 -12.21
C ILE A 144 -3.86 4.11 -12.87
N GLN A 145 -4.75 3.21 -12.46
CA GLN A 145 -4.84 1.87 -13.03
C GLN A 145 -5.15 1.90 -14.53
N THR A 146 -6.05 2.79 -14.95
CA THR A 146 -6.37 3.00 -16.37
C THR A 146 -5.14 3.45 -17.16
N ALA A 147 -4.40 4.44 -16.64
CA ALA A 147 -3.18 4.94 -17.29
C ALA A 147 -2.10 3.84 -17.43
N LEU A 148 -1.91 3.02 -16.40
CA LEU A 148 -0.97 1.90 -16.43
C LEU A 148 -1.42 0.78 -17.37
N THR A 149 -2.73 0.48 -17.41
CA THR A 149 -3.30 -0.53 -18.31
C THR A 149 -3.12 -0.13 -19.78
N LEU A 150 -3.43 1.12 -20.13
CA LEU A 150 -3.22 1.65 -21.48
C LEU A 150 -1.74 1.60 -21.88
N THR A 151 -0.86 1.95 -20.97
CA THR A 151 0.58 1.88 -21.18
C THR A 151 1.05 0.44 -21.43
N ALA A 152 0.56 -0.52 -20.63
CA ALA A 152 0.89 -1.93 -20.79
C ALA A 152 0.38 -2.49 -22.13
N GLN A 153 -0.83 -2.13 -22.55
CA GLN A 153 -1.40 -2.52 -23.83
C GLN A 153 -0.60 -1.98 -25.03
N ALA A 154 -0.12 -0.74 -24.93
CA ALA A 154 0.63 -0.10 -26.00
C ALA A 154 2.09 -0.56 -26.09
N THR A 155 2.72 -0.89 -24.96
CA THR A 155 4.18 -1.14 -24.89
C THR A 155 4.55 -2.57 -24.57
N GLY A 156 3.61 -3.39 -24.11
CA GLY A 156 3.86 -4.73 -23.57
C GLY A 156 4.61 -4.74 -22.24
N ARG A 157 4.81 -3.58 -21.60
CA ARG A 157 5.51 -3.44 -20.32
C ARG A 157 4.52 -3.32 -19.19
N GLU A 158 4.77 -4.06 -18.09
CA GLU A 158 3.96 -4.04 -16.88
C GLU A 158 4.64 -3.22 -15.79
N TYR A 159 3.84 -2.42 -15.09
CA TYR A 159 4.28 -1.57 -13.99
C TYR A 159 3.47 -1.86 -12.76
N PHE A 160 4.13 -1.83 -11.59
CA PHE A 160 3.50 -1.97 -10.29
C PHE A 160 3.50 -0.63 -9.56
N PHE A 161 2.32 -0.27 -9.08
CA PHE A 161 2.11 0.92 -8.27
C PHE A 161 1.70 0.49 -6.85
N TYR A 162 2.42 0.99 -5.85
CA TYR A 162 2.23 0.60 -4.46
C TYR A 162 2.75 1.68 -3.50
N ASP A 163 2.40 1.55 -2.21
CA ASP A 163 2.98 2.35 -1.13
C ASP A 163 4.26 1.68 -0.61
N ALA A 164 5.38 2.37 -0.71
CA ALA A 164 6.66 1.94 -0.15
C ALA A 164 6.95 2.70 1.15
N GLY A 165 6.29 2.32 2.23
CA GLY A 165 6.49 2.91 3.55
C GLY A 165 6.07 4.39 3.63
N GLY A 166 4.91 4.74 3.10
CA GLY A 166 4.37 6.09 3.09
C GLY A 166 4.84 6.94 1.91
N ARG A 167 5.26 6.31 0.80
CA ARG A 167 5.61 6.99 -0.46
C ARG A 167 5.03 6.23 -1.64
N LEU A 168 4.22 6.88 -2.44
CA LEU A 168 3.69 6.32 -3.68
C LEU A 168 4.83 5.98 -4.63
N THR A 169 4.91 4.72 -5.05
CA THR A 169 6.03 4.18 -5.81
C THR A 169 5.53 3.47 -7.05
N LEU A 170 6.18 3.73 -8.18
CA LEU A 170 5.93 3.10 -9.48
C LEU A 170 7.20 2.43 -9.98
N ARG A 171 7.16 1.12 -10.24
CA ARG A 171 8.30 0.35 -10.72
C ARG A 171 7.90 -0.52 -11.89
N GLU A 172 8.81 -0.70 -12.86
CA GLU A 172 8.63 -1.72 -13.90
C GLU A 172 8.78 -3.11 -13.29
N ARG A 173 8.00 -4.09 -13.78
CA ARG A 173 8.04 -5.48 -13.31
C ARG A 173 9.44 -6.06 -13.27
N GLN A 174 10.26 -5.77 -14.28
CA GLN A 174 11.63 -6.27 -14.38
C GLN A 174 12.53 -5.77 -13.25
N GLU A 175 12.28 -4.58 -12.72
CA GLU A 175 13.04 -4.00 -11.60
C GLU A 175 12.71 -4.68 -10.25
N LEU A 176 11.61 -5.43 -10.19
CA LEU A 176 11.12 -6.11 -8.98
C LEU A 176 11.43 -7.62 -8.97
N ILE A 177 12.10 -8.13 -10.01
CA ILE A 177 12.50 -9.54 -10.04
C ILE A 177 13.56 -9.76 -8.96
N ALA A 178 13.28 -10.68 -8.04
CA ALA A 178 14.24 -11.04 -7.01
C ALA A 178 15.48 -11.71 -7.65
N ALA A 179 16.66 -11.40 -7.14
CA ALA A 179 17.91 -12.02 -7.57
C ALA A 179 18.02 -13.51 -7.17
N ALA A 180 17.06 -14.02 -6.37
CA ALA A 180 17.04 -15.40 -5.91
C ALA A 180 16.05 -16.25 -6.72
N ALA A 181 16.51 -17.42 -7.18
CA ALA A 181 15.66 -18.45 -7.77
C ALA A 181 15.31 -19.52 -6.74
N LEU A 182 14.03 -19.86 -6.64
CA LEU A 182 13.58 -21.00 -5.84
C LEU A 182 13.86 -22.30 -6.62
N ARG A 183 14.61 -23.21 -6.03
CA ARG A 183 14.93 -24.53 -6.61
C ARG A 183 14.50 -25.63 -5.65
N CYS A 184 14.06 -26.77 -6.18
CA CYS A 184 13.68 -27.93 -5.37
C CYS A 184 14.86 -28.48 -4.54
N ASP A 185 16.09 -28.27 -4.98
CA ASP A 185 17.33 -28.63 -4.28
C ASP A 185 17.88 -27.52 -3.37
N GLY A 186 17.22 -26.36 -3.34
CA GLY A 186 17.67 -25.11 -2.71
C GLY A 186 16.78 -24.56 -1.58
N GLY A 187 16.06 -25.42 -0.85
CA GLY A 187 15.31 -24.99 0.34
C GLY A 187 13.79 -24.99 0.21
N ILE A 188 13.23 -25.53 -0.87
CA ILE A 188 11.79 -25.83 -0.94
C ILE A 188 11.57 -27.21 -0.34
N ALA A 189 10.94 -27.27 0.83
CA ALA A 189 10.60 -28.52 1.50
C ALA A 189 9.40 -29.23 0.85
N GLU A 190 8.42 -28.45 0.39
CA GLU A 190 7.20 -28.96 -0.24
C GLU A 190 6.58 -27.87 -1.13
N TYR A 191 5.97 -28.26 -2.25
CA TYR A 191 5.17 -27.36 -3.06
C TYR A 191 3.94 -28.06 -3.62
N THR A 192 2.86 -27.31 -3.81
CA THR A 192 1.65 -27.77 -4.50
C THR A 192 1.44 -26.90 -5.74
N TYR A 193 1.33 -27.57 -6.90
CA TYR A 193 1.00 -26.92 -8.17
C TYR A 193 -0.45 -27.27 -8.56
N ARG A 194 -1.28 -26.28 -8.78
CA ARG A 194 -2.68 -26.43 -9.22
C ARG A 194 -2.92 -25.60 -10.47
N THR A 195 -3.44 -26.22 -11.51
CA THR A 195 -4.03 -25.54 -12.68
C THR A 195 -5.55 -25.68 -12.62
N ASP A 196 -6.26 -24.59 -12.94
CA ASP A 196 -7.70 -24.55 -12.97
C ASP A 196 -8.15 -23.76 -14.21
N ILE A 197 -8.95 -24.38 -15.06
CA ILE A 197 -9.50 -23.78 -16.31
C ILE A 197 -10.95 -23.35 -16.16
N SER A 198 -11.51 -23.42 -14.96
CA SER A 198 -12.92 -23.10 -14.64
C SER A 198 -13.19 -21.61 -14.40
N LYS A 199 -12.32 -20.73 -14.88
CA LYS A 199 -12.52 -19.28 -14.85
C LYS A 199 -12.55 -18.68 -16.23
#